data_795989a2c9325ff93398ad9fc71d49fd
#
_entry.id   795989a2c9325ff93398ad9fc71d49fd
#
_cell.length_a   1.000
_cell.length_b   1.000
_cell.length_c   1.000
_cell.angle_alpha   90.00
_cell.angle_beta   90.00
_cell.angle_gamma   90.00
#
_symmetry.space_group_name_H-M   'P 1'
#
loop_
_entity.id
_entity.type
_entity.pdbx_description
1 polymer ?
#
loop_
_entity_poly.entity_id
_entity_poly.type
_entity_poly.pdbx_seq_one_letter_code
_entity_poly.pdbx_strand_id
1 'polypeptide(L)'
;ASIGVKATKMNDNPEHENGYCVVCGSRSSFRFDPTIITLQLQKAWGISDNVVEAFNRKESMFCAYCGASLRIRRLAAVLMQTCAQMSGISSRSFVELFRDEEFRRLRIAEINACGTLHEYLKERPNLFYSEWLPYAKPGEVHDGVRCEDLQRLTYPENYFDFILTSETLEHLSDPDKAWQEIYRTLKGGGYHIFTIPVVPWQRKTRQRARMVGGMREDLLEPAYHSPWGREDVFVYTDFGMDVLEKLNDIGLKTEVFYLSPESDLDVAVVFRSRKDGGEVTVNDKGPSPLLEPTGERYLPWLEEA
;
A
#
# COMPACT_ATOMS: atom_id res chain seq x y z
N ALA A 1 28.22 -32.40 35.02
CA ALA A 1 28.58 -31.36 34.08
C ALA A 1 27.31 -30.66 33.62
N SER A 2 26.99 -29.51 34.23
CA SER A 2 25.85 -28.64 33.91
C SER A 2 26.20 -27.78 32.69
N ILE A 3 25.47 -27.93 31.62
CA ILE A 3 25.57 -27.05 30.42
C ILE A 3 24.81 -25.76 30.77
N GLY A 4 25.59 -24.72 31.09
CA GLY A 4 25.05 -23.39 31.30
C GLY A 4 24.58 -22.77 29.98
N VAL A 5 23.27 -22.67 29.78
CA VAL A 5 22.66 -21.84 28.76
C VAL A 5 22.91 -20.38 29.16
N LYS A 6 23.81 -19.69 28.49
CA LYS A 6 23.92 -18.24 28.57
C LYS A 6 22.65 -17.63 28.02
N ALA A 7 21.79 -17.10 28.88
CA ALA A 7 20.74 -16.18 28.48
C ALA A 7 21.43 -14.94 27.88
N THR A 8 21.33 -14.77 26.59
CA THR A 8 21.70 -13.54 25.90
C THR A 8 20.72 -12.48 26.38
N LYS A 9 21.21 -11.44 27.07
CA LYS A 9 20.42 -10.26 27.37
C LYS A 9 19.82 -9.76 26.05
N MET A 10 18.49 -9.74 25.95
CA MET A 10 17.82 -8.94 24.96
C MET A 10 18.26 -7.50 25.18
N ASN A 11 18.99 -6.95 24.23
CA ASN A 11 19.31 -5.53 24.21
C ASN A 11 17.99 -4.76 24.19
N ASP A 12 17.92 -3.72 25.03
CA ASP A 12 16.87 -2.72 24.97
C ASP A 12 16.85 -2.14 23.55
N ASN A 13 15.85 -2.56 22.77
CA ASN A 13 15.72 -2.20 21.36
C ASN A 13 15.20 -0.76 21.29
N PRO A 14 15.85 0.16 20.55
CA PRO A 14 15.39 1.55 20.40
C PRO A 14 14.01 1.72 19.74
N GLU A 15 13.35 0.63 19.41
CA GLU A 15 12.06 0.57 18.73
C GLU A 15 10.84 0.88 19.60
N HIS A 16 11.01 1.18 20.88
CA HIS A 16 9.96 1.68 21.78
C HIS A 16 9.92 3.20 21.88
N GLU A 17 10.40 3.91 20.87
CA GLU A 17 10.28 5.36 20.86
C GLU A 17 8.81 5.78 20.84
N ASN A 18 8.44 6.61 21.81
CA ASN A 18 7.15 7.28 21.83
C ASN A 18 7.10 8.27 20.65
N GLY A 19 6.30 7.97 19.65
CA GLY A 19 6.12 8.79 18.46
C GLY A 19 4.68 9.21 18.25
N TYR A 20 4.46 10.12 17.32
CA TYR A 20 3.14 10.53 16.91
C TYR A 20 2.60 9.57 15.85
N CYS A 21 1.42 9.00 16.09
CA CYS A 21 0.74 8.18 15.10
C CYS A 21 -0.19 9.04 14.23
N VAL A 22 0.16 9.19 12.96
CA VAL A 22 -0.61 9.99 11.99
C VAL A 22 -2.02 9.44 11.74
N VAL A 23 -2.30 8.16 12.02
CA VAL A 23 -3.64 7.58 11.87
C VAL A 23 -4.53 8.03 13.03
N CYS A 24 -4.22 7.68 14.26
CA CYS A 24 -5.09 7.98 15.41
C CYS A 24 -4.86 9.35 16.05
N GLY A 25 -3.80 10.07 15.69
CA GLY A 25 -3.48 11.38 16.27
C GLY A 25 -2.90 11.34 17.68
N SER A 26 -2.57 10.17 18.20
CA SER A 26 -2.06 10.00 19.56
C SER A 26 -0.53 9.86 19.59
N ARG A 27 0.09 10.33 20.68
CA ARG A 27 1.44 9.90 21.01
C ARG A 27 1.36 8.47 21.55
N SER A 28 2.12 7.56 20.95
CA SER A 28 2.08 6.12 21.24
C SER A 28 3.46 5.51 21.10
N SER A 29 3.72 4.41 21.78
CA SER A 29 4.82 3.53 21.44
C SER A 29 4.49 2.70 20.19
N PHE A 30 5.52 2.26 19.48
CA PHE A 30 5.38 1.35 18.37
C PHE A 30 5.91 -0.03 18.78
N ARG A 31 5.16 -1.08 18.45
CA ARG A 31 5.54 -2.48 18.70
C ARG A 31 6.02 -3.09 17.41
N PHE A 32 7.07 -3.87 17.47
CA PHE A 32 7.68 -4.54 16.32
C PHE A 32 7.64 -6.06 16.50
N ASP A 33 7.22 -6.76 15.43
CA ASP A 33 7.28 -8.22 15.33
C ASP A 33 8.19 -8.59 14.13
N PRO A 34 9.36 -9.19 14.35
CA PRO A 34 10.32 -9.50 13.31
C PRO A 34 10.01 -10.78 12.52
N THR A 35 8.84 -11.38 12.66
CA THR A 35 8.56 -12.75 12.17
C THR A 35 7.61 -12.81 10.97
N ILE A 36 7.27 -11.68 10.34
CA ILE A 36 6.31 -11.64 9.21
C ILE A 36 6.89 -12.28 7.95
N ILE A 37 8.14 -11.99 7.61
CA ILE A 37 8.79 -12.58 6.44
C ILE A 37 9.40 -13.93 6.80
N THR A 38 8.85 -14.98 6.22
CA THR A 38 9.33 -16.36 6.45
C THR A 38 10.62 -16.64 5.68
N LEU A 39 11.39 -17.63 6.13
CA LEU A 39 12.59 -18.09 5.41
C LEU A 39 12.28 -18.59 3.99
N GLN A 40 11.08 -19.14 3.77
CA GLN A 40 10.64 -19.58 2.45
C GLN A 40 10.43 -18.37 1.53
N LEU A 41 9.74 -17.33 2.01
CA LEU A 41 9.51 -16.11 1.25
C LEU A 41 10.82 -15.36 0.98
N GLN A 42 11.72 -15.27 1.96
CA GLN A 42 13.05 -14.71 1.79
C GLN A 42 13.82 -15.39 0.65
N LYS A 43 13.80 -16.74 0.61
CA LYS A 43 14.45 -17.51 -0.46
C LYS A 43 13.78 -17.30 -1.82
N ALA A 44 12.43 -17.31 -1.86
CA ALA A 44 11.66 -17.11 -3.08
C ALA A 44 11.90 -15.73 -3.72
N TRP A 45 12.10 -14.72 -2.89
CA TRP A 45 12.43 -13.35 -3.34
C TRP A 45 13.94 -13.14 -3.55
N GLY A 46 14.80 -13.96 -2.99
CA GLY A 46 16.25 -13.81 -3.06
C GLY A 46 16.77 -12.58 -2.33
N ILE A 47 16.11 -12.20 -1.22
CA ILE A 47 16.40 -11.00 -0.45
C ILE A 47 17.33 -11.28 0.74
N SER A 48 18.15 -10.29 1.09
CA SER A 48 19.08 -10.35 2.22
C SER A 48 18.39 -10.09 3.57
N ASP A 49 19.06 -10.38 4.69
CA ASP A 49 18.49 -10.26 6.03
C ASP A 49 18.08 -8.81 6.37
N ASN A 50 18.85 -7.81 5.94
CA ASN A 50 18.49 -6.41 6.13
C ASN A 50 17.23 -6.00 5.35
N VAL A 51 16.97 -6.59 4.19
CA VAL A 51 15.73 -6.40 3.44
C VAL A 51 14.57 -7.09 4.13
N VAL A 52 14.77 -8.30 4.65
CA VAL A 52 13.78 -9.01 5.48
C VAL A 52 13.38 -8.14 6.68
N GLU A 53 14.35 -7.55 7.39
CA GLU A 53 14.08 -6.66 8.51
C GLU A 53 13.27 -5.43 8.07
N ALA A 54 13.61 -4.81 6.94
CA ALA A 54 12.87 -3.67 6.39
C ALA A 54 11.41 -4.03 6.06
N PHE A 55 11.17 -5.20 5.45
CA PHE A 55 9.80 -5.68 5.22
C PHE A 55 9.06 -6.01 6.52
N ASN A 56 9.74 -6.64 7.48
CA ASN A 56 9.15 -6.87 8.80
C ASN A 56 8.76 -5.55 9.46
N ARG A 57 9.59 -4.51 9.41
CA ARG A 57 9.25 -3.17 9.92
C ARG A 57 8.04 -2.56 9.20
N LYS A 58 7.99 -2.66 7.86
CA LYS A 58 6.87 -2.18 7.05
C LYS A 58 5.55 -2.78 7.53
N GLU A 59 5.51 -4.09 7.73
CA GLU A 59 4.29 -4.82 8.00
C GLU A 59 3.92 -4.90 9.48
N SER A 60 4.90 -4.91 10.38
CA SER A 60 4.67 -5.23 11.79
C SER A 60 5.09 -4.16 12.81
N MET A 61 5.54 -2.99 12.39
CA MET A 61 5.75 -1.89 13.32
C MET A 61 4.41 -1.18 13.61
N PHE A 62 3.69 -1.69 14.60
CA PHE A 62 2.33 -1.27 14.93
C PHE A 62 2.29 -0.16 15.97
N CYS A 63 1.40 0.82 15.76
CA CYS A 63 1.00 1.74 16.82
C CYS A 63 0.33 0.97 17.96
N ALA A 64 0.84 1.09 19.20
CA ALA A 64 0.30 0.36 20.34
C ALA A 64 -1.13 0.79 20.71
N TYR A 65 -1.59 1.98 20.27
CA TYR A 65 -2.93 2.49 20.53
C TYR A 65 -3.96 2.02 19.49
N CYS A 66 -3.69 2.21 18.18
CA CYS A 66 -4.67 1.90 17.13
C CYS A 66 -4.31 0.69 16.25
N GLY A 67 -3.16 0.08 16.44
CA GLY A 67 -2.74 -1.08 15.65
C GLY A 67 -2.27 -0.77 14.22
N ALA A 68 -2.18 0.50 13.82
CA ALA A 68 -1.75 0.86 12.47
C ALA A 68 -0.28 0.49 12.25
N SER A 69 0.00 -0.37 11.25
CA SER A 69 1.37 -0.71 10.82
C SER A 69 2.07 0.50 10.20
N LEU A 70 3.39 0.42 10.01
CA LEU A 70 4.14 1.48 9.34
C LEU A 70 3.60 1.72 7.92
N ARG A 71 3.31 0.67 7.16
CA ARG A 71 2.68 0.75 5.83
C ARG A 71 1.37 1.56 5.87
N ILE A 72 0.49 1.22 6.78
CA ILE A 72 -0.83 1.89 6.90
C ILE A 72 -0.68 3.34 7.36
N ARG A 73 0.25 3.64 8.26
CA ARG A 73 0.52 5.03 8.67
C ARG A 73 1.03 5.87 7.50
N ARG A 74 1.88 5.32 6.62
CA ARG A 74 2.35 6.02 5.42
C ARG A 74 1.26 6.19 4.38
N LEU A 75 0.44 5.17 4.15
CA LEU A 75 -0.73 5.27 3.26
C LEU A 75 -1.66 6.41 3.72
N ALA A 76 -1.95 6.48 5.03
CA ALA A 76 -2.73 7.56 5.63
C ALA A 76 -2.08 8.94 5.41
N ALA A 77 -0.77 9.06 5.62
CA ALA A 77 -0.05 10.31 5.44
C ALA A 77 -0.13 10.83 4.00
N VAL A 78 0.06 9.94 3.00
CA VAL A 78 -0.06 10.29 1.58
C VAL A 78 -1.50 10.69 1.22
N LEU A 79 -2.50 9.98 1.75
CA LEU A 79 -3.91 10.35 1.56
C LEU A 79 -4.21 11.74 2.13
N MET A 80 -3.78 12.03 3.36
CA MET A 80 -3.94 13.34 4.00
C MET A 80 -3.25 14.45 3.21
N GLN A 81 -2.02 14.23 2.77
CA GLN A 81 -1.27 15.18 1.95
C GLN A 81 -1.98 15.43 0.61
N THR A 82 -2.53 14.39 -0.02
CA THR A 82 -3.26 14.53 -1.27
C THR A 82 -4.55 15.33 -1.08
N CYS A 83 -5.29 15.11 -0.01
CA CYS A 83 -6.47 15.92 0.34
C CYS A 83 -6.11 17.39 0.59
N ALA A 84 -4.99 17.65 1.27
CA ALA A 84 -4.51 19.01 1.48
C ALA A 84 -4.17 19.72 0.15
N GLN A 85 -3.57 19.01 -0.79
CA GLN A 85 -3.25 19.54 -2.12
C GLN A 85 -4.49 19.77 -2.99
N MET A 86 -5.46 18.85 -2.95
CA MET A 86 -6.70 18.94 -3.76
C MET A 86 -7.66 20.02 -3.27
N SER A 87 -7.87 20.10 -1.97
CA SER A 87 -9.00 20.85 -1.36
C SER A 87 -8.56 21.82 -0.27
N GLY A 88 -7.26 21.91 0.03
CA GLY A 88 -6.76 22.73 1.12
C GLY A 88 -7.11 22.20 2.52
N ILE A 89 -7.64 20.99 2.63
CA ILE A 89 -7.99 20.34 3.90
C ILE A 89 -6.71 20.03 4.67
N SER A 90 -6.44 20.78 5.73
CA SER A 90 -5.27 20.55 6.59
C SER A 90 -5.70 19.75 7.83
N SER A 91 -5.08 18.61 8.05
CA SER A 91 -5.31 17.77 9.23
C SER A 91 -3.97 17.24 9.76
N ARG A 92 -3.87 17.06 11.08
CA ARG A 92 -2.68 16.50 11.72
C ARG A 92 -2.73 14.99 11.83
N SER A 93 -3.92 14.41 11.71
CA SER A 93 -4.13 12.97 11.75
C SER A 93 -5.25 12.56 10.81
N PHE A 94 -5.28 11.27 10.47
CA PHE A 94 -6.35 10.69 9.67
C PHE A 94 -7.71 10.78 10.37
N VAL A 95 -7.73 10.66 11.71
CA VAL A 95 -8.96 10.85 12.50
C VAL A 95 -9.49 12.29 12.39
N GLU A 96 -8.62 13.30 12.31
CA GLU A 96 -9.06 14.68 12.04
C GLU A 96 -9.60 14.81 10.62
N LEU A 97 -8.87 14.31 9.60
CA LEU A 97 -9.32 14.29 8.21
C LEU A 97 -10.66 13.58 8.05
N PHE A 98 -10.86 12.45 8.73
CA PHE A 98 -12.08 11.67 8.68
C PHE A 98 -13.32 12.47 9.14
N ARG A 99 -13.15 13.45 10.04
CA ARG A 99 -14.21 14.31 10.55
C ARG A 99 -14.51 15.50 9.64
N ASP A 100 -13.66 15.79 8.69
CA ASP A 100 -13.83 16.91 7.77
C ASP A 100 -14.99 16.65 6.79
N GLU A 101 -15.89 17.62 6.64
CA GLU A 101 -17.10 17.49 5.83
C GLU A 101 -16.80 17.41 4.32
N GLU A 102 -15.79 18.14 3.82
CA GLU A 102 -15.39 18.08 2.42
C GLU A 102 -14.76 16.70 2.10
N PHE A 103 -13.92 16.20 3.02
CA PHE A 103 -13.40 14.84 2.89
C PHE A 103 -14.54 13.81 2.88
N ARG A 104 -15.57 13.98 3.71
CA ARG A 104 -16.73 13.06 3.78
C ARG A 104 -17.55 13.03 2.50
N ARG A 105 -17.52 14.06 1.66
CA ARG A 105 -18.23 14.11 0.37
C ARG A 105 -17.53 13.34 -0.74
N LEU A 106 -16.23 13.08 -0.62
CA LEU A 106 -15.46 12.38 -1.64
C LEU A 106 -15.91 10.93 -1.78
N ARG A 107 -15.98 10.43 -2.99
CA ARG A 107 -16.23 9.02 -3.30
C ARG A 107 -14.94 8.26 -3.26
N ILE A 108 -14.82 7.35 -2.31
CA ILE A 108 -13.61 6.53 -2.11
C ILE A 108 -13.96 5.08 -2.36
N ALA A 109 -13.26 4.44 -3.30
CA ALA A 109 -13.24 2.98 -3.40
C ALA A 109 -12.10 2.46 -2.52
N GLU A 110 -12.42 1.54 -1.63
CA GLU A 110 -11.44 0.74 -0.90
C GLU A 110 -11.56 -0.70 -1.38
N ILE A 111 -10.55 -1.18 -2.11
CA ILE A 111 -10.55 -2.52 -2.70
C ILE A 111 -9.57 -3.38 -1.94
N ASN A 112 -10.09 -4.32 -1.18
CA ASN A 112 -9.52 -4.97 -0.02
C ASN A 112 -9.22 -3.98 1.12
N ALA A 113 -9.47 -4.42 2.35
CA ALA A 113 -9.36 -3.57 3.52
C ALA A 113 -7.91 -3.02 3.70
N CYS A 114 -7.77 -1.72 3.80
CA CYS A 114 -6.51 -1.04 4.07
C CYS A 114 -6.16 -1.06 5.57
N GLY A 115 -6.14 -2.25 6.17
CA GLY A 115 -5.81 -2.45 7.58
C GLY A 115 -6.65 -1.58 8.50
N THR A 116 -6.03 -0.93 9.49
CA THR A 116 -6.75 -0.10 10.46
C THR A 116 -7.39 1.17 9.88
N LEU A 117 -7.07 1.57 8.65
CA LEU A 117 -7.80 2.66 7.99
C LEU A 117 -9.24 2.26 7.69
N HIS A 118 -9.47 0.99 7.36
CA HIS A 118 -10.81 0.47 7.10
C HIS A 118 -11.75 0.70 8.29
N GLU A 119 -11.27 0.56 9.52
CA GLU A 119 -12.08 0.75 10.73
C GLU A 119 -12.68 2.17 10.83
N TYR A 120 -12.00 3.17 10.28
CA TYR A 120 -12.52 4.53 10.15
C TYR A 120 -13.33 4.71 8.87
N LEU A 121 -12.79 4.24 7.74
CA LEU A 121 -13.41 4.44 6.43
C LEU A 121 -14.80 3.82 6.34
N LYS A 122 -15.04 2.65 6.93
CA LYS A 122 -16.35 1.95 6.91
C LYS A 122 -17.52 2.76 7.48
N GLU A 123 -17.22 3.75 8.32
CA GLU A 123 -18.24 4.65 8.89
C GLU A 123 -18.61 5.81 7.93
N ARG A 124 -18.07 5.85 6.73
CA ARG A 124 -18.32 6.92 5.75
C ARG A 124 -19.51 6.61 4.86
N PRO A 125 -20.35 7.64 4.56
CA PRO A 125 -21.50 7.43 3.66
C PRO A 125 -21.10 7.16 2.20
N ASN A 126 -19.92 7.64 1.77
CA ASN A 126 -19.43 7.54 0.39
C ASN A 126 -18.21 6.63 0.27
N LEU A 127 -18.09 5.63 1.15
CA LEU A 127 -17.15 4.53 0.98
C LEU A 127 -17.79 3.45 0.10
N PHE A 128 -17.04 3.00 -0.88
CA PHE A 128 -17.34 1.86 -1.74
C PHE A 128 -16.33 0.76 -1.44
N TYR A 129 -16.55 0.06 -0.33
CA TYR A 129 -15.73 -1.05 0.08
C TYR A 129 -16.09 -2.30 -0.70
N SER A 130 -15.06 -3.04 -1.14
CA SER A 130 -15.22 -4.30 -1.85
C SER A 130 -14.04 -5.24 -1.62
N GLU A 131 -14.32 -6.53 -1.77
CA GLU A 131 -13.33 -7.61 -1.76
C GLU A 131 -13.59 -8.58 -2.92
N TRP A 132 -12.58 -9.35 -3.28
CA TRP A 132 -12.78 -10.51 -4.13
C TRP A 132 -13.36 -11.67 -3.31
N LEU A 133 -14.59 -12.10 -3.68
CA LEU A 133 -15.27 -13.23 -3.07
C LEU A 133 -15.38 -14.34 -4.13
N PRO A 134 -14.65 -15.48 -3.99
CA PRO A 134 -14.55 -16.49 -5.05
C PRO A 134 -15.88 -17.23 -5.33
N TYR A 135 -16.85 -17.09 -4.44
CA TYR A 135 -18.19 -17.68 -4.54
C TYR A 135 -19.27 -16.73 -5.03
N ALA A 136 -18.93 -15.44 -5.27
CA ALA A 136 -19.86 -14.39 -5.67
C ALA A 136 -19.48 -13.82 -7.04
N LYS A 137 -20.44 -13.21 -7.72
CA LYS A 137 -20.17 -12.48 -8.97
C LYS A 137 -19.80 -11.02 -8.65
N PRO A 138 -18.91 -10.41 -9.45
CA PRO A 138 -18.66 -8.97 -9.34
C PRO A 138 -19.97 -8.16 -9.38
N GLY A 139 -20.10 -7.25 -8.42
CA GLY A 139 -21.29 -6.43 -8.19
C GLY A 139 -22.30 -6.97 -7.17
N GLU A 140 -22.26 -8.26 -6.82
CA GLU A 140 -23.10 -8.83 -5.76
C GLU A 140 -22.62 -8.41 -4.37
N VAL A 141 -23.55 -8.39 -3.41
CA VAL A 141 -23.26 -8.07 -2.00
C VAL A 141 -23.57 -9.31 -1.15
N HIS A 142 -22.58 -9.76 -0.38
CA HIS A 142 -22.70 -10.89 0.55
C HIS A 142 -22.24 -10.44 1.94
N ASP A 143 -23.09 -10.63 2.95
CA ASP A 143 -22.81 -10.22 4.34
C ASP A 143 -22.37 -8.77 4.49
N GLY A 144 -22.91 -7.87 3.65
CA GLY A 144 -22.59 -6.44 3.64
C GLY A 144 -21.31 -6.07 2.87
N VAL A 145 -20.56 -7.05 2.35
CA VAL A 145 -19.36 -6.84 1.53
C VAL A 145 -19.71 -6.99 0.05
N ARG A 146 -19.34 -6.00 -0.75
CA ARG A 146 -19.51 -6.06 -2.20
C ARG A 146 -18.37 -6.88 -2.82
N CYS A 147 -18.71 -7.83 -3.69
CA CYS A 147 -17.74 -8.55 -4.49
C CYS A 147 -17.32 -7.71 -5.69
N GLU A 148 -16.00 -7.50 -5.87
CA GLU A 148 -15.45 -6.90 -7.08
C GLU A 148 -14.18 -7.65 -7.54
N ASP A 149 -14.04 -7.76 -8.86
CA ASP A 149 -12.78 -8.15 -9.49
C ASP A 149 -12.06 -6.88 -9.96
N LEU A 150 -10.93 -6.56 -9.35
CA LEU A 150 -10.16 -5.36 -9.70
C LEU A 150 -9.72 -5.34 -11.17
N GLN A 151 -9.66 -6.52 -11.82
CA GLN A 151 -9.36 -6.65 -13.25
C GLN A 151 -10.59 -6.36 -14.13
N ARG A 152 -11.78 -6.23 -13.55
CA ARG A 152 -13.04 -5.92 -14.25
C ARG A 152 -14.08 -5.37 -13.28
N LEU A 153 -13.89 -4.13 -12.86
CA LEU A 153 -14.77 -3.45 -11.91
C LEU A 153 -16.17 -3.21 -12.50
N THR A 154 -17.19 -3.41 -11.70
CA THR A 154 -18.59 -3.13 -12.11
C THR A 154 -18.98 -1.66 -11.95
N TYR A 155 -18.11 -0.82 -11.42
CA TYR A 155 -18.33 0.60 -11.25
C TYR A 155 -18.29 1.38 -12.58
N PRO A 156 -19.06 2.49 -12.69
CA PRO A 156 -19.03 3.32 -13.88
C PRO A 156 -17.70 4.06 -14.06
N GLU A 157 -17.49 4.57 -15.27
CA GLU A 157 -16.34 5.44 -15.57
C GLU A 157 -16.43 6.75 -14.81
N ASN A 158 -15.26 7.36 -14.51
CA ASN A 158 -15.14 8.69 -13.89
C ASN A 158 -15.98 8.84 -12.62
N TYR A 159 -15.94 7.84 -11.75
CA TYR A 159 -16.83 7.75 -10.60
C TYR A 159 -16.17 8.13 -9.27
N PHE A 160 -14.90 7.71 -9.05
CA PHE A 160 -14.21 7.87 -7.78
C PHE A 160 -13.28 9.07 -7.75
N ASP A 161 -13.24 9.75 -6.61
CA ASP A 161 -12.23 10.76 -6.30
C ASP A 161 -10.93 10.08 -5.87
N PHE A 162 -11.04 8.99 -5.08
CA PHE A 162 -9.94 8.15 -4.63
C PHE A 162 -10.23 6.67 -4.84
N ILE A 163 -9.19 5.92 -5.19
CA ILE A 163 -9.16 4.46 -5.07
C ILE A 163 -7.99 4.12 -4.15
N LEU A 164 -8.22 3.25 -3.17
CA LEU A 164 -7.22 2.77 -2.23
C LEU A 164 -7.05 1.27 -2.41
N THR A 165 -5.81 0.81 -2.55
CA THR A 165 -5.43 -0.60 -2.49
C THR A 165 -4.16 -0.76 -1.69
N SER A 166 -4.00 -1.86 -0.98
CA SER A 166 -2.83 -2.07 -0.13
C SER A 166 -2.42 -3.52 -0.14
N GLU A 167 -1.26 -3.84 -0.75
CA GLU A 167 -0.75 -5.20 -0.96
C GLU A 167 -1.84 -6.10 -1.59
N THR A 168 -2.33 -5.70 -2.76
CA THR A 168 -3.44 -6.36 -3.47
C THR A 168 -3.06 -6.73 -4.90
N LEU A 169 -2.35 -5.84 -5.59
CA LEU A 169 -2.10 -5.95 -7.04
C LEU A 169 -1.18 -7.12 -7.41
N GLU A 170 -0.27 -7.50 -6.51
CA GLU A 170 0.64 -8.64 -6.67
C GLU A 170 -0.07 -9.99 -6.71
N HIS A 171 -1.29 -10.05 -6.19
CA HIS A 171 -2.14 -11.24 -6.16
C HIS A 171 -3.03 -11.39 -7.39
N LEU A 172 -3.03 -10.42 -8.30
CA LEU A 172 -3.82 -10.45 -9.51
C LEU A 172 -3.08 -11.21 -10.62
N SER A 173 -3.82 -12.00 -11.37
CA SER A 173 -3.28 -12.72 -12.53
C SER A 173 -2.90 -11.80 -13.70
N ASP A 174 -3.53 -10.61 -13.76
CA ASP A 174 -3.30 -9.58 -14.78
C ASP A 174 -3.41 -8.18 -14.15
N PRO A 175 -2.36 -7.69 -13.51
CA PRO A 175 -2.38 -6.36 -12.87
C PRO A 175 -2.50 -5.21 -13.88
N ASP A 176 -2.12 -5.41 -15.15
CA ASP A 176 -2.24 -4.38 -16.19
C ASP A 176 -3.72 -4.07 -16.48
N LYS A 177 -4.60 -5.09 -16.47
CA LYS A 177 -6.06 -4.87 -16.51
C LYS A 177 -6.57 -4.12 -15.28
N ALA A 178 -6.06 -4.45 -14.11
CA ALA A 178 -6.48 -3.76 -12.89
C ALA A 178 -6.16 -2.25 -12.97
N TRP A 179 -4.98 -1.87 -13.45
CA TRP A 179 -4.66 -0.46 -13.62
C TRP A 179 -5.52 0.24 -14.70
N GLN A 180 -5.90 -0.46 -15.77
CA GLN A 180 -6.84 0.07 -16.77
C GLN A 180 -8.22 0.34 -16.14
N GLU A 181 -8.71 -0.57 -15.28
CA GLU A 181 -9.98 -0.40 -14.56
C GLU A 181 -9.91 0.70 -13.50
N ILE A 182 -8.79 0.82 -12.77
CA ILE A 182 -8.51 1.94 -11.88
C ILE A 182 -8.55 3.25 -12.65
N TYR A 183 -7.83 3.35 -13.78
CA TYR A 183 -7.85 4.53 -14.65
C TYR A 183 -9.27 4.84 -15.13
N ARG A 184 -10.00 3.85 -15.62
CA ARG A 184 -11.36 4.03 -16.13
C ARG A 184 -12.30 4.59 -15.06
N THR A 185 -12.26 4.03 -13.86
CA THR A 185 -13.21 4.36 -12.79
C THR A 185 -12.83 5.60 -11.98
N LEU A 186 -11.58 6.05 -12.00
CA LEU A 186 -11.17 7.33 -11.44
C LEU A 186 -11.77 8.49 -12.24
N LYS A 187 -12.21 9.54 -11.56
CA LYS A 187 -12.49 10.85 -12.18
C LYS A 187 -11.23 11.46 -12.78
N GLY A 188 -11.38 12.33 -13.78
CA GLY A 188 -10.29 13.21 -14.20
C GLY A 188 -9.76 14.01 -13.00
N GLY A 189 -8.46 13.94 -12.74
CA GLY A 189 -7.83 14.52 -11.55
C GLY A 189 -7.96 13.71 -10.26
N GLY A 190 -8.65 12.55 -10.27
CA GLY A 190 -8.75 11.63 -9.14
C GLY A 190 -7.45 10.83 -8.93
N TYR A 191 -7.33 10.21 -7.77
CA TYR A 191 -6.10 9.56 -7.34
C TYR A 191 -6.28 8.09 -6.95
N HIS A 192 -5.35 7.25 -7.39
CA HIS A 192 -5.10 5.95 -6.80
C HIS A 192 -3.92 6.05 -5.84
N ILE A 193 -4.13 5.74 -4.56
CA ILE A 193 -3.09 5.72 -3.53
C ILE A 193 -2.94 4.27 -3.08
N PHE A 194 -1.74 3.72 -3.22
CA PHE A 194 -1.56 2.28 -3.04
C PHE A 194 -0.18 1.89 -2.53
N THR A 195 -0.10 0.66 -2.02
CA THR A 195 1.15 -0.02 -1.73
C THR A 195 1.21 -1.34 -2.49
N ILE A 196 2.39 -1.71 -2.90
CA ILE A 196 2.76 -3.02 -3.45
C ILE A 196 4.11 -3.42 -2.85
N PRO A 197 4.42 -4.72 -2.71
CA PRO A 197 5.75 -5.14 -2.32
C PRO A 197 6.74 -4.83 -3.45
N VAL A 198 7.69 -3.93 -3.17
CA VAL A 198 8.76 -3.56 -4.11
C VAL A 198 10.07 -3.99 -3.51
N VAL A 199 10.86 -4.69 -4.31
CA VAL A 199 12.23 -5.03 -3.97
C VAL A 199 13.14 -3.98 -4.59
N PRO A 200 13.92 -3.23 -3.81
CA PRO A 200 14.60 -2.00 -4.27
C PRO A 200 15.47 -2.14 -5.51
N TRP A 201 16.18 -3.25 -5.65
CA TRP A 201 17.07 -3.51 -6.81
C TRP A 201 16.35 -4.16 -7.99
N GLN A 202 15.07 -4.53 -7.86
CA GLN A 202 14.32 -5.12 -8.95
C GLN A 202 13.82 -4.03 -9.89
N ARG A 203 14.53 -3.85 -11.01
CA ARG A 203 14.15 -2.86 -12.00
C ARG A 203 12.97 -3.28 -12.86
N LYS A 204 12.90 -4.58 -13.18
CA LYS A 204 11.88 -5.14 -14.06
C LYS A 204 10.92 -6.01 -13.27
N THR A 205 9.66 -5.76 -13.49
CA THR A 205 8.58 -6.61 -13.00
C THR A 205 8.74 -8.03 -13.54
N ARG A 206 8.58 -9.02 -12.68
CA ARG A 206 8.62 -10.45 -13.04
C ARG A 206 7.26 -11.06 -12.77
N GLN A 207 6.72 -11.71 -13.78
CA GLN A 207 5.51 -12.50 -13.63
C GLN A 207 5.87 -13.89 -13.11
N ARG A 208 5.31 -14.29 -11.97
CA ARG A 208 5.53 -15.63 -11.37
C ARG A 208 4.63 -16.69 -11.96
N ALA A 209 3.41 -16.30 -12.36
CA ALA A 209 2.48 -17.20 -13.01
C ALA A 209 1.54 -16.43 -13.93
N ARG A 210 0.90 -17.13 -14.85
CA ARG A 210 -0.15 -16.60 -15.72
C ARG A 210 -1.34 -17.55 -15.77
N MET A 211 -2.48 -17.05 -16.21
CA MET A 211 -3.65 -17.86 -16.47
C MET A 211 -3.71 -18.24 -17.97
N VAL A 212 -3.75 -19.53 -18.28
CA VAL A 212 -3.87 -20.05 -19.65
C VAL A 212 -5.05 -21.03 -19.67
N GLY A 213 -6.08 -20.72 -20.45
CA GLY A 213 -7.27 -21.57 -20.53
C GLY A 213 -8.00 -21.77 -19.20
N GLY A 214 -7.90 -20.82 -18.27
CA GLY A 214 -8.50 -20.92 -16.94
C GLY A 214 -7.67 -21.69 -15.91
N MET A 215 -6.49 -22.17 -16.29
CA MET A 215 -5.53 -22.85 -15.39
C MET A 215 -4.31 -21.97 -15.14
N ARG A 216 -3.76 -22.03 -13.92
CA ARG A 216 -2.52 -21.35 -13.59
C ARG A 216 -1.33 -22.12 -14.15
N GLU A 217 -0.46 -21.40 -14.85
CA GLU A 217 0.85 -21.86 -15.31
C GLU A 217 1.93 -21.09 -14.55
N ASP A 218 2.72 -21.80 -13.76
CA ASP A 218 3.81 -21.22 -12.98
C ASP A 218 5.03 -20.99 -13.89
N LEU A 219 5.53 -19.74 -13.90
CA LEU A 219 6.71 -19.30 -14.68
C LEU A 219 7.97 -19.23 -13.81
N LEU A 220 7.78 -19.02 -12.50
CA LEU A 220 8.82 -18.99 -11.48
C LEU A 220 8.38 -19.86 -10.31
N GLU A 221 9.31 -20.10 -9.37
CA GLU A 221 9.01 -20.77 -8.10
C GLU A 221 7.80 -20.09 -7.43
N PRO A 222 6.75 -20.83 -7.07
CA PRO A 222 5.58 -20.29 -6.41
C PRO A 222 5.92 -19.55 -5.12
N ALA A 223 5.37 -18.34 -4.96
CA ALA A 223 5.47 -17.57 -3.72
C ALA A 223 4.08 -17.30 -3.17
N TYR A 224 3.98 -17.36 -1.86
CA TYR A 224 2.73 -17.15 -1.13
C TYR A 224 2.99 -16.24 0.05
N HIS A 225 2.13 -15.29 0.28
CA HIS A 225 2.09 -14.53 1.52
C HIS A 225 0.68 -14.00 1.78
N SER A 226 0.43 -13.67 3.02
CA SER A 226 -0.79 -12.96 3.45
C SER A 226 -0.54 -12.32 4.81
N PRO A 227 -1.47 -11.54 5.36
CA PRO A 227 -1.34 -10.98 6.69
C PRO A 227 -0.96 -12.01 7.74
N TRP A 228 -0.07 -11.62 8.66
CA TRP A 228 0.40 -12.44 9.79
C TRP A 228 1.26 -13.65 9.39
N GLY A 229 2.01 -13.55 8.29
CA GLY A 229 2.95 -14.60 7.86
C GLY A 229 2.29 -15.91 7.42
N ARG A 230 0.98 -15.91 7.15
CA ARG A 230 0.33 -17.06 6.53
C ARG A 230 0.75 -17.16 5.06
N GLU A 231 0.92 -18.37 4.57
CA GLU A 231 1.36 -18.67 3.20
C GLU A 231 0.18 -19.22 2.40
N ASP A 232 -0.93 -18.47 2.35
CA ASP A 232 -2.20 -18.92 1.74
C ASP A 232 -2.63 -18.11 0.51
N VAL A 233 -2.02 -16.96 0.24
CA VAL A 233 -2.34 -16.16 -0.94
C VAL A 233 -1.18 -16.14 -1.92
N PHE A 234 -1.47 -16.59 -3.15
CA PHE A 234 -0.47 -16.70 -4.22
C PHE A 234 -0.04 -15.33 -4.75
N VAL A 235 1.26 -15.16 -5.00
CA VAL A 235 1.85 -13.97 -5.63
C VAL A 235 2.03 -14.22 -7.11
N TYR A 236 1.27 -13.52 -7.96
CA TYR A 236 1.40 -13.61 -9.43
C TYR A 236 2.52 -12.73 -9.96
N THR A 237 2.84 -11.64 -9.26
CA THR A 237 3.75 -10.61 -9.79
C THR A 237 4.69 -10.10 -8.71
N ASP A 238 6.01 -10.16 -8.99
CA ASP A 238 7.01 -9.39 -8.25
C ASP A 238 7.20 -8.07 -9.00
N PHE A 239 6.75 -6.98 -8.42
CA PHE A 239 6.87 -5.67 -9.04
C PHE A 239 8.30 -5.15 -9.02
N GLY A 240 8.73 -4.60 -10.16
CA GLY A 240 9.92 -3.80 -10.32
C GLY A 240 9.57 -2.32 -10.47
N MET A 241 10.58 -1.47 -10.49
CA MET A 241 10.38 -0.01 -10.64
C MET A 241 9.88 0.41 -12.03
N ASP A 242 9.90 -0.50 -13.02
CA ASP A 242 9.26 -0.31 -14.33
C ASP A 242 7.72 -0.20 -14.25
N VAL A 243 7.14 -0.44 -13.08
CA VAL A 243 5.73 -0.13 -12.80
C VAL A 243 5.40 1.34 -13.04
N LEU A 244 6.33 2.25 -12.80
CA LEU A 244 6.15 3.69 -13.02
C LEU A 244 5.97 4.01 -14.51
N GLU A 245 6.78 3.39 -15.40
CA GLU A 245 6.64 3.53 -16.84
C GLU A 245 5.27 3.03 -17.29
N LYS A 246 4.88 1.83 -16.86
CA LYS A 246 3.58 1.22 -17.18
C LYS A 246 2.39 2.09 -16.75
N LEU A 247 2.41 2.62 -15.55
CA LEU A 247 1.36 3.51 -15.05
C LEU A 247 1.28 4.80 -15.87
N ASN A 248 2.42 5.36 -16.23
CA ASN A 248 2.52 6.57 -17.03
C ASN A 248 1.95 6.36 -18.44
N ASP A 249 2.23 5.20 -19.06
CA ASP A 249 1.74 4.84 -20.41
C ASP A 249 0.21 4.75 -20.50
N ILE A 250 -0.46 4.42 -19.40
CA ILE A 250 -1.94 4.39 -19.33
C ILE A 250 -2.54 5.73 -18.87
N GLY A 251 -1.73 6.77 -18.64
CA GLY A 251 -2.19 8.11 -18.25
C GLY A 251 -2.33 8.31 -16.74
N LEU A 252 -1.71 7.45 -15.93
CA LEU A 252 -1.60 7.59 -14.49
C LEU A 252 -0.25 8.19 -14.11
N LYS A 253 -0.19 9.52 -13.91
CA LYS A 253 1.02 10.19 -13.41
C LYS A 253 1.29 9.78 -11.98
N THR A 254 2.42 9.09 -11.78
CA THR A 254 2.72 8.42 -10.52
C THR A 254 3.91 9.06 -9.80
N GLU A 255 3.72 9.34 -8.54
CA GLU A 255 4.74 9.77 -7.59
C GLU A 255 4.98 8.68 -6.56
N VAL A 256 6.21 8.59 -6.06
CA VAL A 256 6.64 7.60 -5.06
C VAL A 256 7.00 8.31 -3.78
N PHE A 257 6.47 7.84 -2.66
CA PHE A 257 6.70 8.38 -1.33
C PHE A 257 7.47 7.38 -0.47
N TYR A 258 8.59 7.80 0.08
CA TYR A 258 9.41 7.03 1.01
C TYR A 258 10.05 7.98 2.03
N LEU A 259 10.57 7.46 3.14
CA LEU A 259 11.34 8.27 4.07
C LEU A 259 12.76 8.46 3.55
N SER A 260 13.34 9.62 3.88
CA SER A 260 14.67 10.07 3.43
C SER A 260 15.76 9.02 3.49
N PRO A 261 16.73 9.05 2.55
CA PRO A 261 17.80 8.06 2.36
C PRO A 261 18.85 7.98 3.46
N GLU A 262 18.75 8.75 4.54
CA GLU A 262 19.70 8.73 5.66
C GLU A 262 19.52 7.54 6.61
N SER A 263 18.41 6.84 6.51
CA SER A 263 18.19 5.59 7.25
C SER A 263 18.09 4.44 6.27
N ASP A 264 18.72 3.34 6.63
CA ASP A 264 18.66 2.03 6.02
C ASP A 264 17.44 1.77 5.14
N LEU A 265 17.58 0.88 4.19
CA LEU A 265 16.64 0.40 3.20
C LEU A 265 15.14 0.58 3.56
N ASP A 266 14.48 1.59 2.98
CA ASP A 266 13.07 1.83 3.20
C ASP A 266 12.20 1.16 2.13
N VAL A 267 11.51 0.09 2.51
CA VAL A 267 10.57 -0.64 1.63
C VAL A 267 9.10 -0.31 1.91
N ALA A 268 8.81 0.54 2.89
CA ALA A 268 7.44 0.97 3.18
C ALA A 268 6.99 2.12 2.25
N VAL A 269 7.13 1.88 0.97
CA VAL A 269 6.87 2.82 -0.12
C VAL A 269 5.37 2.95 -0.37
N VAL A 270 4.90 4.17 -0.66
CA VAL A 270 3.53 4.45 -1.10
C VAL A 270 3.56 5.10 -2.46
N PHE A 271 2.72 4.63 -3.35
CA PHE A 271 2.53 5.18 -4.68
C PHE A 271 1.26 6.03 -4.71
N ARG A 272 1.35 7.16 -5.40
CA ARG A 272 0.22 8.03 -5.69
C ARG A 272 0.15 8.28 -7.18
N SER A 273 -0.85 7.71 -7.82
CA SER A 273 -1.11 7.87 -9.24
C SER A 273 -2.29 8.80 -9.46
N ARG A 274 -2.14 9.82 -10.28
CA ARG A 274 -3.19 10.75 -10.66
C ARG A 274 -3.64 10.50 -12.09
N LYS A 275 -4.95 10.41 -12.31
CA LYS A 275 -5.52 10.37 -13.66
C LYS A 275 -5.43 11.76 -14.30
N ASP A 276 -4.85 11.84 -15.49
CA ASP A 276 -4.85 13.08 -16.29
C ASP A 276 -6.27 13.51 -16.67
N GLY A 277 -6.50 14.82 -16.86
CA GLY A 277 -7.74 15.33 -17.45
C GLY A 277 -8.66 16.14 -16.53
N GLY A 278 -8.18 16.69 -15.40
CA GLY A 278 -8.90 17.70 -14.61
C GLY A 278 -8.08 18.97 -14.43
N GLU A 279 -8.69 20.15 -14.58
CA GLU A 279 -8.11 21.37 -14.03
C GLU A 279 -8.05 21.23 -12.51
N VAL A 280 -6.85 21.09 -11.99
CA VAL A 280 -6.63 21.13 -10.53
C VAL A 280 -6.11 22.52 -10.21
N THR A 281 -6.87 23.26 -9.46
CA THR A 281 -6.36 24.41 -8.71
C THR A 281 -5.42 23.85 -7.64
N VAL A 282 -4.14 23.72 -7.96
CA VAL A 282 -3.09 23.40 -7.00
C VAL A 282 -2.99 24.59 -6.05
N ASN A 283 -3.47 24.41 -4.83
CA ASN A 283 -3.12 25.33 -3.76
C ASN A 283 -1.65 25.07 -3.42
N ASP A 284 -0.80 25.97 -3.81
CA ASP A 284 0.67 25.95 -3.68
C ASP A 284 1.12 26.12 -2.20
N LYS A 285 0.52 25.33 -1.31
CA LYS A 285 0.98 25.17 0.07
C LYS A 285 1.91 23.97 0.08
N GLY A 286 3.19 24.27 0.28
CA GLY A 286 4.29 23.34 0.23
C GLY A 286 4.07 22.01 0.98
N PRO A 287 4.97 21.05 0.77
CA PRO A 287 4.81 19.67 1.24
C PRO A 287 4.62 19.61 2.76
N SER A 288 3.75 18.68 3.17
CA SER A 288 3.61 18.30 4.58
C SER A 288 4.95 17.75 5.09
N PRO A 289 5.43 18.11 6.28
CA PRO A 289 6.71 17.65 6.82
C PRO A 289 6.76 16.13 7.15
N LEU A 290 5.73 15.37 6.79
CA LEU A 290 5.60 13.97 7.14
C LEU A 290 6.09 13.00 6.05
N LEU A 291 6.02 13.39 4.77
CA LEU A 291 6.52 12.62 3.62
C LEU A 291 6.74 13.57 2.45
N GLU A 292 7.88 13.49 1.80
CA GLU A 292 8.16 14.23 0.57
C GLU A 292 7.93 13.32 -0.65
N PRO A 293 7.27 13.85 -1.72
CA PRO A 293 7.21 13.14 -2.99
C PRO A 293 8.61 13.11 -3.60
N THR A 294 9.06 11.93 -3.95
CA THR A 294 10.34 11.76 -4.61
C THR A 294 10.07 11.34 -6.04
N GLY A 295 10.49 12.16 -6.98
CA GLY A 295 10.56 11.75 -8.38
C GLY A 295 11.64 10.69 -8.58
N GLU A 296 11.74 10.11 -9.79
CA GLU A 296 12.69 9.05 -10.18
C GLU A 296 14.15 9.32 -9.77
N ARG A 297 14.52 10.59 -9.50
CA ARG A 297 15.89 11.02 -9.23
C ARG A 297 16.42 10.67 -7.83
N TYR A 298 15.59 10.19 -6.91
CA TYR A 298 15.98 10.02 -5.50
C TYR A 298 15.80 8.60 -4.95
N LEU A 299 15.59 7.63 -5.80
CA LEU A 299 15.67 6.24 -5.40
C LEU A 299 17.12 5.78 -5.58
N PRO A 300 17.92 5.59 -4.52
CA PRO A 300 19.37 5.32 -4.63
C PRO A 300 19.71 4.16 -5.54
N TRP A 301 18.80 3.19 -5.67
CA TRP A 301 18.92 2.03 -6.54
C TRP A 301 18.59 2.28 -8.02
N LEU A 302 18.12 3.49 -8.39
CA LEU A 302 17.95 3.86 -9.79
C LEU A 302 19.24 4.46 -10.39
N GLU A 303 20.17 4.96 -9.56
CA GLU A 303 21.41 5.60 -10.00
C GLU A 303 22.57 4.62 -10.24
N GLU A 304 22.54 3.41 -9.66
CA GLU A 304 23.64 2.41 -9.78
C GLU A 304 23.47 1.45 -10.96
N ALA A 305 22.79 1.84 -12.00
CA ALA A 305 22.43 0.95 -13.09
C ALA A 305 22.94 1.37 -14.44
#